data_66e2acc254f92ce553ec9c67faa1d21d
#
_entry.id   66e2acc254f92ce553ec9c67faa1d21d
#
_cell.length_a   1.000
_cell.length_b   1.000
_cell.length_c   1.000
_cell.angle_alpha   90.00
_cell.angle_beta   90.00
_cell.angle_gamma   90.00
#
_symmetry.space_group_name_H-M   'P 1'
#
loop_
_entity.id
_entity.type
_entity.pdbx_description
1 polymer ?
#
loop_
_entity_poly.entity_id
_entity_poly.type
_entity_poly.pdbx_seq_one_letter_code
_entity_poly.pdbx_strand_id
1 'polypeptide(L)'
;MAKDKIAYVCSNCGQESPKWIGKCPACGQWNTFQEVRIAADTKQKAATTAAASAGHALRKNKTLRLKDISDHDDPRIDMHDEELNRVLGGGLVPGSIVLLGGEPGIGKSTLSLQTMLRLPEKKILYVSGEESAHQLKMRANRIPHEENDRFLILCENSLENIFDHIKDVQPELVIIDSIQTIMTEEVESSAGSIAQVRECASSLLRFAKTSGVPVILIGHITKEGTLAGPKILEHIVDTVIQFEGDQHYMYRILRSMKNRFGSTAELGIYEMQQSGLRQVSNPSELLLTQDHEGLSGVAISSAIEGVRPFLVETQALVSTAAYGTPQRSATGFDQRRLNMLLAVLEKRVGFKLMQKDVFINIAGGLRVTDLATDLSVIAAVLSSNVDTPIESGWCMAGEVGLSGEVRPVNRIEQRIAEAEKLGFSDIIIPKYNLQGFDAKKYHISIHPVRKVEEALRELFG
;
A
#
# COMPACT_ATOMS: atom_id res chain seq x y z
N MET A 1 -40.71 -10.53 -28.01
CA MET A 1 -39.33 -11.00 -28.03
C MET A 1 -38.45 -9.75 -27.98
N ALA A 2 -37.89 -9.44 -26.82
CA ALA A 2 -36.93 -8.32 -26.67
C ALA A 2 -35.60 -8.76 -27.29
N LYS A 3 -35.08 -7.93 -28.23
CA LYS A 3 -33.79 -8.20 -28.86
C LYS A 3 -32.66 -7.88 -27.90
N ASP A 4 -31.73 -8.85 -27.72
CA ASP A 4 -30.49 -8.66 -27.00
C ASP A 4 -29.75 -7.45 -27.55
N LYS A 5 -29.29 -6.56 -26.66
CA LYS A 5 -28.42 -5.45 -27.01
C LYS A 5 -26.97 -5.89 -26.96
N ILE A 6 -26.26 -5.77 -28.07
CA ILE A 6 -24.82 -5.94 -28.14
C ILE A 6 -24.17 -4.63 -27.74
N ALA A 7 -23.29 -4.65 -26.74
CA ALA A 7 -22.39 -3.55 -26.38
C ALA A 7 -20.94 -3.98 -26.48
N TYR A 8 -20.06 -3.06 -26.76
CA TYR A 8 -18.61 -3.28 -26.77
C TYR A 8 -18.00 -2.62 -25.55
N VAL A 9 -17.27 -3.41 -24.76
CA VAL A 9 -16.65 -2.95 -23.51
C VAL A 9 -15.13 -3.01 -23.63
N CYS A 10 -14.47 -1.92 -23.27
CA CYS A 10 -13.02 -1.85 -23.27
C CYS A 10 -12.44 -2.76 -22.17
N SER A 11 -11.61 -3.74 -22.54
CA SER A 11 -10.97 -4.68 -21.61
C SER A 11 -9.98 -4.03 -20.64
N ASN A 12 -9.52 -2.81 -20.92
CA ASN A 12 -8.56 -2.10 -20.07
C ASN A 12 -9.23 -1.15 -19.06
N CYS A 13 -10.32 -0.45 -19.42
CA CYS A 13 -10.92 0.57 -18.54
C CYS A 13 -12.44 0.41 -18.35
N GLY A 14 -13.07 -0.58 -19.00
CA GLY A 14 -14.50 -0.83 -18.90
C GLY A 14 -15.41 0.18 -19.59
N GLN A 15 -14.86 1.10 -20.38
CA GLN A 15 -15.66 2.05 -21.15
C GLN A 15 -16.57 1.31 -22.11
N GLU A 16 -17.87 1.58 -22.06
CA GLU A 16 -18.87 1.00 -22.95
C GLU A 16 -19.03 1.83 -24.24
N SER A 17 -19.25 1.14 -25.34
CA SER A 17 -19.55 1.74 -26.63
C SER A 17 -20.63 0.89 -27.35
N PRO A 18 -21.58 1.53 -28.03
CA PRO A 18 -22.60 0.81 -28.85
C PRO A 18 -21.99 0.19 -30.11
N LYS A 19 -20.74 0.52 -30.44
CA LYS A 19 -20.01 0.02 -31.62
C LYS A 19 -18.57 -0.28 -31.23
N TRP A 20 -17.96 -1.25 -31.89
CA TRP A 20 -16.56 -1.48 -31.78
C TRP A 20 -15.74 -0.29 -32.27
N ILE A 21 -14.79 0.18 -31.48
CA ILE A 21 -13.87 1.28 -31.82
C ILE A 21 -12.44 0.81 -31.60
N GLY A 22 -11.56 1.10 -32.56
CA GLY A 22 -10.17 0.65 -32.55
C GLY A 22 -9.34 1.26 -31.41
N LYS A 23 -9.66 2.49 -30.96
CA LYS A 23 -8.97 3.18 -29.85
C LYS A 23 -9.99 3.59 -28.79
N CYS A 24 -9.76 3.22 -27.55
CA CYS A 24 -10.64 3.59 -26.44
C CYS A 24 -10.51 5.09 -26.14
N PRO A 25 -11.62 5.87 -26.17
CA PRO A 25 -11.57 7.30 -25.89
C PRO A 25 -11.27 7.64 -24.43
N ALA A 26 -11.51 6.71 -23.50
CA ALA A 26 -11.28 6.94 -22.08
C ALA A 26 -9.84 6.64 -21.64
N CYS A 27 -9.24 5.53 -22.09
CA CYS A 27 -7.89 5.13 -21.68
C CYS A 27 -6.83 5.21 -22.78
N GLY A 28 -7.22 5.54 -24.03
CA GLY A 28 -6.30 5.70 -25.16
C GLY A 28 -5.70 4.40 -25.72
N GLN A 29 -6.02 3.24 -25.18
CA GLN A 29 -5.52 1.94 -25.63
C GLN A 29 -6.18 1.48 -26.93
N TRP A 30 -5.40 0.75 -27.77
CA TRP A 30 -5.86 0.25 -29.04
C TRP A 30 -6.35 -1.20 -28.94
N ASN A 31 -7.38 -1.58 -29.72
CA ASN A 31 -7.91 -2.94 -29.86
C ASN A 31 -8.37 -3.60 -28.55
N THR A 32 -8.90 -2.80 -27.62
CA THR A 32 -9.33 -3.24 -26.29
C THR A 32 -10.83 -3.48 -26.17
N PHE A 33 -11.64 -3.21 -27.18
CA PHE A 33 -13.09 -3.44 -27.14
C PHE A 33 -13.44 -4.90 -27.45
N GLN A 34 -14.18 -5.51 -26.52
CA GLN A 34 -14.74 -6.86 -26.64
C GLN A 34 -16.27 -6.77 -26.71
N GLU A 35 -16.87 -7.66 -27.50
CA GLU A 35 -18.31 -7.76 -27.62
C GLU A 35 -18.91 -8.40 -26.37
N VAL A 36 -19.89 -7.74 -25.74
CA VAL A 36 -20.62 -8.22 -24.58
C VAL A 36 -22.11 -8.17 -24.90
N ARG A 37 -22.83 -9.27 -24.73
CA ARG A 37 -24.27 -9.33 -24.87
C ARG A 37 -24.94 -8.91 -23.57
N ILE A 38 -25.75 -7.87 -23.60
CA ILE A 38 -26.51 -7.41 -22.44
C ILE A 38 -27.95 -7.92 -22.63
N ALA A 39 -28.37 -8.83 -21.74
CA ALA A 39 -29.75 -9.33 -21.75
C ALA A 39 -30.74 -8.19 -21.42
N ALA A 40 -31.86 -8.15 -22.12
CA ALA A 40 -32.83 -7.09 -21.93
C ALA A 40 -33.51 -7.12 -20.56
N ASP A 41 -33.69 -5.96 -19.98
CA ASP A 41 -34.17 -5.52 -18.67
C ASP A 41 -35.43 -6.20 -18.06
N THR A 42 -35.53 -7.51 -18.01
CA THR A 42 -36.68 -8.17 -17.38
C THR A 42 -36.37 -8.73 -15.96
N LYS A 43 -35.13 -8.74 -15.52
CA LYS A 43 -34.71 -9.35 -14.24
C LYS A 43 -34.18 -8.38 -13.17
N GLN A 44 -34.06 -7.08 -13.44
CA GLN A 44 -33.63 -6.10 -12.42
C GLN A 44 -34.52 -6.06 -11.15
N LYS A 45 -35.73 -6.60 -11.23
CA LYS A 45 -36.64 -6.67 -10.05
C LYS A 45 -36.32 -7.81 -9.09
N ALA A 46 -35.64 -8.88 -9.52
CA ALA A 46 -35.41 -10.05 -8.66
C ALA A 46 -34.16 -9.92 -7.78
N ALA A 47 -33.05 -9.35 -8.30
CA ALA A 47 -31.84 -9.16 -7.49
C ALA A 47 -31.94 -7.97 -6.52
N THR A 48 -32.70 -6.92 -6.87
CA THR A 48 -33.08 -5.88 -5.90
C THR A 48 -33.92 -6.46 -4.75
N THR A 49 -34.70 -7.52 -4.97
CA THR A 49 -35.40 -8.23 -3.90
C THR A 49 -34.49 -9.17 -3.12
N ALA A 50 -33.52 -9.84 -3.73
CA ALA A 50 -32.62 -10.76 -3.04
C ALA A 50 -31.62 -10.02 -2.13
N ALA A 51 -30.96 -8.98 -2.61
CA ALA A 51 -30.10 -8.12 -1.79
C ALA A 51 -30.89 -7.36 -0.70
N ALA A 52 -32.15 -7.01 -0.98
CA ALA A 52 -33.05 -6.35 -0.03
C ALA A 52 -33.66 -7.30 1.01
N SER A 53 -33.70 -8.62 0.77
CA SER A 53 -34.23 -9.61 1.68
C SER A 53 -33.18 -10.30 2.55
N ALA A 54 -31.88 -10.01 2.37
CA ALA A 54 -30.81 -10.46 3.29
C ALA A 54 -30.92 -9.67 4.60
N GLY A 55 -31.72 -10.16 5.45
CA GLY A 55 -32.29 -9.67 6.68
C GLY A 55 -31.41 -8.87 7.64
N HIS A 56 -31.44 -7.60 7.50
CA HIS A 56 -31.68 -6.62 8.55
C HIS A 56 -32.87 -5.80 8.08
N ALA A 57 -33.83 -5.53 8.93
CA ALA A 57 -35.06 -4.81 8.56
C ALA A 57 -34.67 -3.58 7.72
N LEU A 58 -35.08 -3.58 6.45
CA LEU A 58 -34.87 -2.49 5.52
C LEU A 58 -35.18 -1.16 6.23
N ARG A 59 -34.17 -0.46 6.67
CA ARG A 59 -34.32 0.96 7.02
C ARG A 59 -34.76 1.64 5.73
N LYS A 60 -36.05 1.93 5.61
CA LYS A 60 -36.55 2.79 4.53
C LYS A 60 -35.71 4.06 4.57
N ASN A 61 -34.90 4.27 3.54
CA ASN A 61 -34.09 5.49 3.42
C ASN A 61 -35.00 6.70 3.53
N LYS A 62 -34.99 7.36 4.70
CA LYS A 62 -35.70 8.64 4.91
C LYS A 62 -34.74 9.76 4.54
N THR A 63 -35.25 10.75 3.84
CA THR A 63 -34.52 12.00 3.66
C THR A 63 -34.29 12.64 5.03
N LEU A 64 -33.03 12.80 5.43
CA LEU A 64 -32.62 13.42 6.70
C LEU A 64 -32.02 14.79 6.40
N ARG A 65 -32.22 15.75 7.31
CA ARG A 65 -31.48 17.02 7.28
C ARG A 65 -30.12 16.77 7.93
N LEU A 66 -29.07 17.41 7.44
CA LEU A 66 -27.72 17.25 7.98
C LEU A 66 -27.66 17.46 9.51
N LYS A 67 -28.41 18.42 10.03
CA LYS A 67 -28.51 18.70 11.48
C LYS A 67 -29.22 17.63 12.31
N ASP A 68 -29.99 16.74 11.66
CA ASP A 68 -30.72 15.65 12.32
C ASP A 68 -29.92 14.33 12.30
N ILE A 69 -28.73 14.35 11.67
CA ILE A 69 -27.74 13.28 11.72
C ILE A 69 -26.91 13.52 12.98
N SER A 70 -26.95 12.57 13.90
CA SER A 70 -26.10 12.65 15.10
C SER A 70 -24.63 12.54 14.69
N ASP A 71 -23.78 13.42 15.19
CA ASP A 71 -22.31 13.34 15.05
C ASP A 71 -21.69 12.19 15.86
N HIS A 72 -22.49 11.19 16.23
CA HIS A 72 -21.92 9.97 16.76
C HIS A 72 -21.23 9.26 15.60
N ASP A 73 -19.90 9.35 15.59
CA ASP A 73 -19.07 8.47 14.81
C ASP A 73 -19.53 7.04 15.08
N ASP A 74 -20.06 6.35 14.05
CA ASP A 74 -20.30 4.92 14.17
C ASP A 74 -18.98 4.29 14.63
N PRO A 75 -18.94 3.59 15.78
CA PRO A 75 -17.69 3.11 16.33
C PRO A 75 -17.04 2.19 15.30
N ARG A 76 -15.82 2.55 14.90
CA ARG A 76 -15.03 1.73 13.98
C ARG A 76 -14.76 0.37 14.63
N ILE A 77 -14.77 -0.67 13.85
CA ILE A 77 -14.39 -2.00 14.30
C ILE A 77 -12.87 -2.02 14.41
N ASP A 78 -12.36 -2.19 15.63
CA ASP A 78 -10.95 -2.43 15.88
C ASP A 78 -10.58 -3.81 15.31
N MET A 79 -9.61 -3.85 14.41
CA MET A 79 -9.17 -5.08 13.76
C MET A 79 -8.17 -5.88 14.61
N HIS A 80 -7.87 -5.45 15.83
CA HIS A 80 -6.84 -5.99 16.73
C HIS A 80 -5.48 -6.14 16.02
N ASP A 81 -5.24 -5.23 15.06
CA ASP A 81 -4.03 -5.11 14.29
C ASP A 81 -3.74 -3.62 14.05
N GLU A 82 -2.71 -3.11 14.74
CA GLU A 82 -2.41 -1.67 14.75
C GLU A 82 -2.00 -1.16 13.36
N GLU A 83 -1.27 -1.97 12.60
CA GLU A 83 -0.81 -1.59 11.27
C GLU A 83 -1.98 -1.58 10.27
N LEU A 84 -2.92 -2.53 10.36
CA LEU A 84 -4.14 -2.53 9.56
C LEU A 84 -5.08 -1.38 9.98
N ASN A 85 -5.29 -1.19 11.27
CA ASN A 85 -6.11 -0.08 11.79
C ASN A 85 -5.57 1.27 11.31
N ARG A 86 -4.26 1.47 11.33
CA ARG A 86 -3.60 2.68 10.83
C ARG A 86 -3.96 2.95 9.38
N VAL A 87 -3.81 1.96 8.51
CA VAL A 87 -4.09 2.08 7.07
C VAL A 87 -5.58 2.28 6.79
N LEU A 88 -6.44 1.69 7.62
CA LEU A 88 -7.89 1.91 7.56
C LEU A 88 -8.31 3.29 8.09
N GLY A 89 -7.42 4.00 8.79
CA GLY A 89 -7.69 5.31 9.41
C GLY A 89 -8.32 5.19 10.80
N GLY A 90 -7.96 4.15 11.56
CA GLY A 90 -8.38 3.89 12.93
C GLY A 90 -9.38 2.73 13.09
N GLY A 91 -9.51 1.87 12.07
CA GLY A 91 -10.36 0.68 12.08
C GLY A 91 -11.36 0.61 10.93
N LEU A 92 -12.06 -0.51 10.83
CA LEU A 92 -13.01 -0.79 9.76
C LEU A 92 -14.35 -0.07 10.02
N VAL A 93 -14.81 0.69 9.02
CA VAL A 93 -16.07 1.45 9.13
C VAL A 93 -17.25 0.53 8.84
N PRO A 94 -18.30 0.49 9.70
CA PRO A 94 -19.53 -0.26 9.43
C PRO A 94 -20.16 0.13 8.09
N GLY A 95 -20.64 -0.86 7.34
CA GLY A 95 -21.25 -0.65 6.02
C GLY A 95 -20.27 -0.19 4.93
N SER A 96 -18.96 -0.24 5.18
CA SER A 96 -17.95 0.05 4.17
C SER A 96 -17.59 -1.18 3.34
N ILE A 97 -17.06 -0.92 2.15
CA ILE A 97 -16.45 -1.95 1.32
C ILE A 97 -14.97 -1.62 1.10
N VAL A 98 -14.10 -2.56 1.46
CA VAL A 98 -12.65 -2.44 1.39
C VAL A 98 -12.10 -3.43 0.38
N LEU A 99 -11.24 -2.98 -0.52
CA LEU A 99 -10.50 -3.84 -1.44
C LEU A 99 -9.07 -3.99 -0.93
N LEU A 100 -8.66 -5.22 -0.63
CA LEU A 100 -7.28 -5.61 -0.35
C LEU A 100 -6.67 -6.21 -1.62
N GLY A 101 -5.87 -5.43 -2.32
CA GLY A 101 -5.19 -5.81 -3.55
C GLY A 101 -3.71 -6.17 -3.32
N GLY A 102 -3.13 -6.93 -4.21
CA GLY A 102 -1.69 -7.28 -4.18
C GLY A 102 -1.36 -8.45 -5.10
N GLU A 103 -0.07 -8.69 -5.34
CA GLU A 103 0.38 -9.81 -6.16
C GLU A 103 -0.05 -11.16 -5.57
N PRO A 104 -0.23 -12.22 -6.40
CA PRO A 104 -0.43 -13.57 -5.91
C PRO A 104 0.71 -14.00 -4.99
N GLY A 105 0.39 -14.65 -3.86
CA GLY A 105 1.38 -15.14 -2.90
C GLY A 105 1.97 -14.08 -1.96
N ILE A 106 1.60 -12.79 -2.06
CA ILE A 106 2.13 -11.73 -1.19
C ILE A 106 1.71 -11.84 0.28
N GLY A 107 0.61 -12.56 0.58
CA GLY A 107 0.11 -12.75 1.94
C GLY A 107 -1.28 -12.16 2.24
N LYS A 108 -2.04 -11.71 1.23
CA LYS A 108 -3.38 -11.12 1.41
C LYS A 108 -4.35 -11.99 2.20
N SER A 109 -4.52 -13.24 1.75
CA SER A 109 -5.40 -14.22 2.42
C SER A 109 -4.89 -14.58 3.82
N THR A 110 -3.57 -14.58 4.03
CA THR A 110 -2.97 -14.80 5.35
C THR A 110 -3.27 -13.64 6.29
N LEU A 111 -3.08 -12.38 5.83
CA LEU A 111 -3.43 -11.20 6.63
C LEU A 111 -4.90 -11.20 7.01
N SER A 112 -5.78 -11.41 6.02
CA SER A 112 -7.22 -11.41 6.25
C SER A 112 -7.63 -12.51 7.23
N LEU A 113 -7.16 -13.74 7.03
CA LEU A 113 -7.47 -14.86 7.92
C LEU A 113 -6.96 -14.59 9.35
N GLN A 114 -5.71 -14.17 9.49
CA GLN A 114 -5.08 -13.88 10.78
C GLN A 114 -5.82 -12.79 11.55
N THR A 115 -6.19 -11.71 10.88
CA THR A 115 -6.90 -10.60 11.50
C THR A 115 -8.28 -11.02 11.97
N MET A 116 -9.00 -11.81 11.14
CA MET A 116 -10.35 -12.27 11.49
C MET A 116 -10.35 -13.27 12.63
N LEU A 117 -9.35 -14.13 12.73
CA LEU A 117 -9.20 -15.06 13.86
C LEU A 117 -8.94 -14.33 15.20
N ARG A 118 -8.50 -13.07 15.16
CA ARG A 118 -8.29 -12.22 16.34
C ARG A 118 -9.54 -11.44 16.77
N LEU A 119 -10.69 -11.65 16.12
CA LEU A 119 -11.97 -10.99 16.41
C LEU A 119 -13.01 -11.99 16.95
N PRO A 120 -12.79 -12.62 18.12
CA PRO A 120 -13.69 -13.68 18.63
C PRO A 120 -15.08 -13.15 19.00
N GLU A 121 -15.21 -11.85 19.26
CA GLU A 121 -16.47 -11.19 19.57
C GLU A 121 -17.38 -10.99 18.34
N LYS A 122 -16.81 -11.06 17.11
CA LYS A 122 -17.53 -10.82 15.86
C LYS A 122 -17.94 -12.10 15.16
N LYS A 123 -19.16 -12.11 14.61
CA LYS A 123 -19.63 -13.17 13.73
C LYS A 123 -19.18 -12.90 12.31
N ILE A 124 -18.24 -13.69 11.82
CA ILE A 124 -17.55 -13.47 10.56
C ILE A 124 -17.91 -14.57 9.57
N LEU A 125 -18.24 -14.19 8.34
CA LEU A 125 -18.39 -15.10 7.22
C LEU A 125 -17.22 -14.91 6.25
N TYR A 126 -16.34 -15.90 6.17
CA TYR A 126 -15.25 -15.97 5.21
C TYR A 126 -15.67 -16.81 4.01
N VAL A 127 -15.87 -16.15 2.87
CA VAL A 127 -16.22 -16.79 1.60
C VAL A 127 -14.96 -17.02 0.80
N SER A 128 -14.68 -18.29 0.48
CA SER A 128 -13.54 -18.67 -0.36
C SER A 128 -14.03 -19.22 -1.69
N GLY A 129 -13.60 -18.59 -2.77
CA GLY A 129 -13.81 -19.08 -4.13
C GLY A 129 -12.60 -19.81 -4.72
N GLU A 130 -11.46 -19.86 -4.00
CA GLU A 130 -10.22 -20.46 -4.48
C GLU A 130 -9.79 -21.67 -3.66
N GLU A 131 -9.93 -21.61 -2.34
CA GLU A 131 -9.44 -22.62 -1.42
C GLU A 131 -10.59 -23.42 -0.80
N SER A 132 -10.37 -24.72 -0.61
CA SER A 132 -11.28 -25.58 0.13
C SER A 132 -11.23 -25.29 1.64
N ALA A 133 -12.29 -25.65 2.36
CA ALA A 133 -12.35 -25.49 3.82
C ALA A 133 -11.19 -26.21 4.53
N HIS A 134 -10.72 -27.34 4.00
CA HIS A 134 -9.56 -28.06 4.55
C HIS A 134 -8.26 -27.28 4.37
N GLN A 135 -8.03 -26.65 3.21
CA GLN A 135 -6.85 -25.82 2.97
C GLN A 135 -6.84 -24.59 3.87
N LEU A 136 -7.99 -23.94 4.04
CA LEU A 136 -8.14 -22.82 4.98
C LEU A 136 -7.87 -23.25 6.42
N LYS A 137 -8.38 -24.42 6.86
CA LYS A 137 -8.08 -24.95 8.20
C LYS A 137 -6.59 -25.24 8.38
N MET A 138 -5.92 -25.82 7.38
CA MET A 138 -4.47 -26.04 7.43
C MET A 138 -3.69 -24.73 7.53
N ARG A 139 -4.15 -23.66 6.90
CA ARG A 139 -3.56 -22.33 7.00
C ARG A 139 -3.83 -21.73 8.37
N ALA A 140 -5.07 -21.78 8.86
CA ALA A 140 -5.44 -21.28 10.19
C ALA A 140 -4.62 -21.95 11.31
N ASN A 141 -4.34 -23.25 11.21
CA ASN A 141 -3.55 -23.98 12.19
C ASN A 141 -2.09 -23.52 12.32
N ARG A 142 -1.57 -22.77 11.33
CA ARG A 142 -0.21 -22.17 11.40
C ARG A 142 -0.21 -20.83 12.14
N ILE A 143 -1.38 -20.22 12.24
CA ILE A 143 -1.57 -18.90 12.85
C ILE A 143 -1.99 -19.11 14.29
N PRO A 144 -1.31 -18.51 15.29
CA PRO A 144 -1.75 -18.57 16.67
C PRO A 144 -3.13 -17.90 16.81
N HIS A 145 -4.12 -18.67 17.26
CA HIS A 145 -5.48 -18.18 17.52
C HIS A 145 -6.18 -19.07 18.55
N GLU A 146 -7.21 -18.52 19.18
CA GLU A 146 -8.14 -19.28 20.00
C GLU A 146 -9.26 -19.85 19.13
N GLU A 147 -9.81 -21.00 19.50
CA GLU A 147 -10.97 -21.56 18.79
C GLU A 147 -12.16 -20.61 18.92
N ASN A 148 -12.83 -20.37 17.79
CA ASN A 148 -13.91 -19.40 17.70
C ASN A 148 -15.07 -19.96 16.85
N ASP A 149 -16.20 -20.23 17.49
CA ASP A 149 -17.43 -20.71 16.83
C ASP A 149 -18.12 -19.64 15.97
N ARG A 150 -17.69 -18.38 16.07
CA ARG A 150 -18.26 -17.26 15.31
C ARG A 150 -17.55 -17.02 13.98
N PHE A 151 -16.42 -17.70 13.73
CA PHE A 151 -15.72 -17.65 12.46
C PHE A 151 -16.21 -18.79 11.55
N LEU A 152 -17.00 -18.44 10.54
CA LEU A 152 -17.65 -19.36 9.62
C LEU A 152 -17.01 -19.30 8.23
N ILE A 153 -16.78 -20.47 7.64
CA ILE A 153 -16.19 -20.61 6.30
C ILE A 153 -17.26 -21.09 5.34
N LEU A 154 -17.36 -20.46 4.18
CA LEU A 154 -18.20 -20.85 3.06
C LEU A 154 -17.33 -20.99 1.81
N CYS A 155 -17.30 -22.17 1.19
CA CYS A 155 -16.65 -22.39 -0.09
C CYS A 155 -17.71 -22.34 -1.20
N GLU A 156 -17.89 -21.17 -1.81
CA GLU A 156 -18.94 -20.89 -2.79
C GLU A 156 -18.50 -19.78 -3.75
N ASN A 157 -18.92 -19.90 -5.02
CA ASN A 157 -18.61 -18.95 -6.08
C ASN A 157 -19.86 -18.20 -6.60
N SER A 158 -21.08 -18.75 -6.39
CA SER A 158 -22.33 -18.07 -6.78
C SER A 158 -22.66 -16.96 -5.79
N LEU A 159 -22.79 -15.74 -6.28
CA LEU A 159 -23.14 -14.57 -5.48
C LEU A 159 -24.54 -14.72 -4.85
N GLU A 160 -25.47 -15.36 -5.57
CA GLU A 160 -26.84 -15.61 -5.13
C GLU A 160 -26.83 -16.54 -3.89
N ASN A 161 -26.10 -17.66 -3.97
CA ASN A 161 -25.95 -18.59 -2.85
C ASN A 161 -25.24 -17.91 -1.66
N ILE A 162 -24.23 -17.09 -1.92
CA ILE A 162 -23.56 -16.31 -0.87
C ILE A 162 -24.54 -15.42 -0.13
N PHE A 163 -25.43 -14.71 -0.84
CA PHE A 163 -26.44 -13.87 -0.21
C PHE A 163 -27.47 -14.67 0.58
N ASP A 164 -27.83 -15.88 0.14
CA ASP A 164 -28.72 -16.73 0.90
C ASP A 164 -28.06 -17.21 2.20
N HIS A 165 -26.81 -17.62 2.16
CA HIS A 165 -26.05 -17.94 3.38
C HIS A 165 -25.86 -16.72 4.31
N ILE A 166 -25.67 -15.51 3.77
CA ILE A 166 -25.61 -14.28 4.57
C ILE A 166 -26.93 -14.04 5.32
N LYS A 167 -28.08 -14.33 4.70
CA LYS A 167 -29.41 -14.22 5.36
C LYS A 167 -29.54 -15.18 6.52
N ASP A 168 -29.06 -16.42 6.35
CA ASP A 168 -29.17 -17.46 7.38
C ASP A 168 -28.18 -17.24 8.53
N VAL A 169 -26.95 -16.87 8.18
CA VAL A 169 -25.84 -16.69 9.12
C VAL A 169 -25.95 -15.37 9.88
N GLN A 170 -26.43 -14.28 9.26
CA GLN A 170 -26.46 -12.93 9.83
C GLN A 170 -25.06 -12.49 10.34
N PRO A 171 -24.04 -12.43 9.47
CA PRO A 171 -22.68 -12.04 9.87
C PRO A 171 -22.59 -10.55 10.18
N GLU A 172 -21.62 -10.18 11.04
CA GLU A 172 -21.26 -8.80 11.34
C GLU A 172 -20.10 -8.30 10.46
N LEU A 173 -19.44 -9.20 9.75
CA LEU A 173 -18.35 -8.91 8.79
C LEU A 173 -18.32 -10.02 7.73
N VAL A 174 -18.14 -9.62 6.47
CA VAL A 174 -18.03 -10.57 5.33
C VAL A 174 -16.69 -10.38 4.64
N ILE A 175 -16.00 -11.47 4.31
CA ILE A 175 -14.80 -11.49 3.50
C ILE A 175 -15.04 -12.31 2.25
N ILE A 176 -14.58 -11.81 1.10
CA ILE A 176 -14.64 -12.49 -0.19
C ILE A 176 -13.21 -12.71 -0.70
N ASP A 177 -12.78 -13.97 -0.77
CA ASP A 177 -11.44 -14.38 -1.22
C ASP A 177 -11.52 -15.41 -2.37
N SER A 178 -11.42 -14.98 -3.61
CA SER A 178 -11.21 -13.63 -4.15
C SER A 178 -12.42 -13.16 -4.94
N ILE A 179 -12.53 -11.84 -5.14
CA ILE A 179 -13.63 -11.27 -5.95
C ILE A 179 -13.59 -11.76 -7.41
N GLN A 180 -12.45 -12.18 -7.92
CA GLN A 180 -12.28 -12.69 -9.28
C GLN A 180 -12.94 -14.06 -9.51
N THR A 181 -13.15 -14.83 -8.47
CA THR A 181 -13.76 -16.17 -8.57
C THR A 181 -15.27 -16.16 -8.41
N ILE A 182 -15.81 -15.05 -7.88
CA ILE A 182 -17.26 -14.89 -7.70
C ILE A 182 -17.95 -14.58 -9.01
N MET A 183 -19.12 -15.17 -9.21
CA MET A 183 -19.95 -14.99 -10.39
C MET A 183 -21.41 -14.76 -10.00
N THR A 184 -22.13 -14.06 -10.84
CA THR A 184 -23.59 -13.87 -10.76
C THR A 184 -24.22 -14.32 -12.06
N GLU A 185 -25.43 -14.89 -11.97
CA GLU A 185 -26.22 -15.28 -13.13
C GLU A 185 -26.75 -14.07 -13.95
N GLU A 186 -26.68 -12.85 -13.37
CA GLU A 186 -27.14 -11.64 -14.03
C GLU A 186 -26.28 -11.22 -15.23
N VAL A 187 -25.05 -11.73 -15.31
CA VAL A 187 -24.07 -11.39 -16.35
C VAL A 187 -23.62 -12.63 -17.10
N GLU A 188 -23.90 -12.70 -18.39
CA GLU A 188 -23.46 -13.79 -19.26
C GLU A 188 -21.98 -13.64 -19.66
N SER A 189 -21.07 -13.88 -18.70
CA SER A 189 -19.63 -13.89 -18.96
C SER A 189 -18.92 -14.80 -17.95
N SER A 190 -17.70 -15.23 -18.28
CA SER A 190 -16.93 -16.12 -17.41
C SER A 190 -16.53 -15.44 -16.11
N ALA A 191 -16.34 -16.25 -15.05
CA ALA A 191 -15.76 -15.78 -13.80
C ALA A 191 -14.43 -15.05 -14.06
N GLY A 192 -14.14 -14.00 -13.26
CA GLY A 192 -12.95 -13.17 -13.43
C GLY A 192 -13.02 -12.17 -14.57
N SER A 193 -14.04 -12.21 -15.41
CA SER A 193 -14.25 -11.15 -16.41
C SER A 193 -14.57 -9.81 -15.74
N ILE A 194 -14.22 -8.73 -16.39
CA ILE A 194 -14.45 -7.36 -15.90
C ILE A 194 -15.92 -7.12 -15.57
N ALA A 195 -16.82 -7.63 -16.39
CA ALA A 195 -18.26 -7.46 -16.21
C ALA A 195 -18.75 -8.20 -14.95
N GLN A 196 -18.31 -9.45 -14.73
CA GLN A 196 -18.63 -10.24 -13.54
C GLN A 196 -18.10 -9.58 -12.27
N VAL A 197 -16.82 -9.24 -12.25
CA VAL A 197 -16.16 -8.61 -11.10
C VAL A 197 -16.83 -7.29 -10.72
N ARG A 198 -17.20 -6.48 -11.71
CA ARG A 198 -17.91 -5.20 -11.52
C ARG A 198 -19.29 -5.41 -10.91
N GLU A 199 -20.09 -6.33 -11.46
CA GLU A 199 -21.46 -6.55 -10.98
C GLU A 199 -21.47 -7.17 -9.59
N CYS A 200 -20.62 -8.17 -9.33
CA CYS A 200 -20.48 -8.76 -8.00
C CYS A 200 -20.08 -7.71 -6.96
N ALA A 201 -19.07 -6.89 -7.25
CA ALA A 201 -18.64 -5.83 -6.35
C ALA A 201 -19.72 -4.76 -6.12
N SER A 202 -20.50 -4.40 -7.16
CA SER A 202 -21.59 -3.44 -7.05
C SER A 202 -22.74 -3.98 -6.19
N SER A 203 -23.05 -5.27 -6.29
CA SER A 203 -24.07 -5.94 -5.48
C SER A 203 -23.64 -6.06 -4.03
N LEU A 204 -22.36 -6.39 -3.76
CA LEU A 204 -21.78 -6.42 -2.43
C LEU A 204 -21.71 -5.01 -1.80
N LEU A 205 -21.43 -3.95 -2.59
CA LEU A 205 -21.50 -2.57 -2.11
C LEU A 205 -22.94 -2.21 -1.69
N ARG A 206 -23.95 -2.54 -2.50
CA ARG A 206 -25.36 -2.31 -2.14
C ARG A 206 -25.72 -3.02 -0.84
N PHE A 207 -25.30 -4.29 -0.69
CA PHE A 207 -25.49 -5.05 0.54
C PHE A 207 -24.85 -4.34 1.73
N ALA A 208 -23.56 -3.98 1.67
CA ALA A 208 -22.85 -3.32 2.76
C ALA A 208 -23.55 -2.02 3.18
N LYS A 209 -23.93 -1.16 2.21
CA LYS A 209 -24.60 0.12 2.50
C LYS A 209 -26.00 -0.03 3.08
N THR A 210 -26.74 -1.11 2.73
CA THR A 210 -28.10 -1.30 3.23
C THR A 210 -28.16 -2.03 4.56
N SER A 211 -27.27 -2.99 4.78
CA SER A 211 -27.23 -3.80 6.01
C SER A 211 -26.40 -3.15 7.13
N GLY A 212 -25.44 -2.28 6.79
CA GLY A 212 -24.45 -1.78 7.72
C GLY A 212 -23.29 -2.76 7.97
N VAL A 213 -23.30 -3.95 7.35
CA VAL A 213 -22.26 -4.96 7.48
C VAL A 213 -21.07 -4.61 6.56
N PRO A 214 -19.86 -4.43 7.09
CA PRO A 214 -18.69 -4.18 6.25
C PRO A 214 -18.30 -5.42 5.45
N VAL A 215 -17.73 -5.18 4.26
CA VAL A 215 -17.27 -6.22 3.35
C VAL A 215 -15.81 -5.97 2.98
N ILE A 216 -14.96 -7.00 3.11
CA ILE A 216 -13.58 -6.98 2.63
C ILE A 216 -13.49 -7.86 1.40
N LEU A 217 -13.07 -7.27 0.28
CA LEU A 217 -12.79 -7.96 -0.97
C LEU A 217 -11.29 -8.20 -1.10
N ILE A 218 -10.88 -9.43 -1.32
CA ILE A 218 -9.51 -9.76 -1.69
C ILE A 218 -9.43 -9.80 -3.22
N GLY A 219 -8.41 -9.14 -3.79
CA GLY A 219 -8.20 -9.07 -5.23
C GLY A 219 -6.74 -9.25 -5.63
N HIS A 220 -6.51 -9.76 -6.84
CA HIS A 220 -5.18 -9.89 -7.42
C HIS A 220 -4.84 -8.67 -8.27
N ILE A 221 -3.56 -8.25 -8.22
CA ILE A 221 -2.97 -7.19 -9.05
C ILE A 221 -2.09 -7.87 -10.12
N THR A 222 -2.08 -7.36 -11.34
CA THR A 222 -1.16 -7.82 -12.40
C THR A 222 0.29 -7.42 -12.10
N LYS A 223 1.27 -8.10 -12.74
CA LYS A 223 2.71 -7.79 -12.63
C LYS A 223 3.08 -6.34 -13.02
N GLU A 224 2.21 -5.64 -13.73
CA GLU A 224 2.38 -4.23 -14.09
C GLU A 224 1.92 -3.26 -12.99
N GLY A 225 1.60 -3.76 -11.79
CA GLY A 225 1.14 -2.94 -10.67
C GLY A 225 -0.29 -2.40 -10.84
N THR A 226 -1.01 -2.84 -11.86
CA THR A 226 -2.41 -2.53 -12.08
C THR A 226 -3.27 -3.67 -11.53
N LEU A 227 -4.38 -3.34 -10.85
CA LEU A 227 -5.36 -4.33 -10.43
C LEU A 227 -5.80 -5.17 -11.65
N ALA A 228 -5.68 -6.51 -11.54
CA ALA A 228 -6.22 -7.43 -12.54
C ALA A 228 -7.75 -7.39 -12.49
N GLY A 229 -8.31 -6.70 -13.45
CA GLY A 229 -9.68 -6.23 -13.38
C GLY A 229 -9.64 -4.80 -12.84
N PRO A 230 -10.32 -3.94 -13.51
CA PRO A 230 -9.90 -2.60 -13.83
C PRO A 230 -9.89 -1.68 -12.61
N LYS A 231 -9.29 -0.52 -12.78
CA LYS A 231 -9.54 0.74 -12.04
C LYS A 231 -11.03 0.99 -11.69
N ILE A 232 -11.93 0.22 -12.28
CA ILE A 232 -13.37 0.19 -11.99
C ILE A 232 -13.66 -0.19 -10.52
N LEU A 233 -12.95 -1.17 -9.92
CA LEU A 233 -13.16 -1.51 -8.52
C LEU A 233 -12.74 -0.37 -7.59
N GLU A 234 -11.70 0.38 -7.94
CA GLU A 234 -11.27 1.55 -7.18
C GLU A 234 -12.36 2.61 -7.08
N HIS A 235 -13.20 2.73 -8.09
CA HIS A 235 -14.32 3.69 -8.08
C HIS A 235 -15.53 3.17 -7.29
N ILE A 236 -15.73 1.86 -7.24
CA ILE A 236 -16.86 1.22 -6.55
C ILE A 236 -16.64 1.18 -5.05
N VAL A 237 -15.45 0.75 -4.61
CA VAL A 237 -15.15 0.55 -3.19
C VAL A 237 -14.88 1.85 -2.45
N ASP A 238 -15.04 1.84 -1.13
CA ASP A 238 -14.77 3.00 -0.27
C ASP A 238 -13.28 3.16 0.04
N THR A 239 -12.60 2.04 0.25
CA THR A 239 -11.17 1.99 0.60
C THR A 239 -10.46 0.97 -0.29
N VAL A 240 -9.29 1.34 -0.80
CA VAL A 240 -8.37 0.46 -1.54
C VAL A 240 -7.07 0.39 -0.79
N ILE A 241 -6.69 -0.79 -0.38
CA ILE A 241 -5.43 -1.09 0.30
C ILE A 241 -4.62 -2.00 -0.62
N GLN A 242 -3.39 -1.62 -0.90
CA GLN A 242 -2.47 -2.40 -1.69
C GLN A 242 -1.42 -3.05 -0.79
N PHE A 243 -1.27 -4.36 -0.94
CA PHE A 243 -0.22 -5.12 -0.27
C PHE A 243 0.95 -5.29 -1.23
N GLU A 244 2.07 -4.69 -0.89
CA GLU A 244 3.29 -4.62 -1.69
C GLU A 244 4.43 -5.38 -1.01
N GLY A 245 5.40 -5.83 -1.77
CA GLY A 245 6.62 -6.44 -1.27
C GLY A 245 7.30 -7.27 -2.34
N ASP A 246 8.59 -7.49 -2.19
CA ASP A 246 9.35 -8.41 -3.01
C ASP A 246 9.37 -9.79 -2.35
N GLN A 247 9.25 -10.87 -3.14
CA GLN A 247 9.29 -12.25 -2.64
C GLN A 247 10.64 -12.62 -1.99
N HIS A 248 11.70 -11.87 -2.32
CA HIS A 248 13.05 -12.07 -1.78
C HIS A 248 13.25 -11.39 -0.41
N TYR A 249 12.36 -10.48 -0.01
CA TYR A 249 12.43 -9.79 1.27
C TYR A 249 11.36 -10.28 2.24
N MET A 250 11.69 -10.31 3.54
CA MET A 250 10.75 -10.78 4.57
C MET A 250 9.65 -9.76 4.87
N TYR A 251 9.82 -8.51 4.42
CA TYR A 251 8.89 -7.42 4.75
C TYR A 251 7.83 -7.21 3.69
N ARG A 252 6.66 -6.80 4.15
CA ARG A 252 5.49 -6.47 3.33
C ARG A 252 4.95 -5.12 3.77
N ILE A 253 4.58 -4.29 2.81
CA ILE A 253 4.02 -2.97 3.04
C ILE A 253 2.55 -2.99 2.66
N LEU A 254 1.71 -2.50 3.56
CA LEU A 254 0.30 -2.28 3.34
C LEU A 254 0.10 -0.78 3.12
N ARG A 255 -0.32 -0.39 1.92
CA ARG A 255 -0.46 1.00 1.51
C ARG A 255 -1.92 1.36 1.22
N SER A 256 -2.37 2.48 1.75
CA SER A 256 -3.69 3.03 1.40
C SER A 256 -3.61 3.77 0.06
N MET A 257 -4.24 3.23 -0.98
CA MET A 257 -4.33 3.87 -2.30
C MET A 257 -5.53 4.80 -2.42
N LYS A 258 -6.60 4.47 -1.71
CA LYS A 258 -7.83 5.26 -1.61
C LYS A 258 -8.47 5.02 -0.25
N ASN A 259 -8.88 6.06 0.44
CA ASN A 259 -9.62 5.95 1.69
C ASN A 259 -10.61 7.11 1.84
N ARG A 260 -11.91 6.82 1.84
CA ARG A 260 -12.96 7.84 2.05
C ARG A 260 -13.12 8.23 3.51
N PHE A 261 -12.55 7.45 4.43
CA PHE A 261 -12.74 7.58 5.87
C PHE A 261 -11.47 7.99 6.62
N GLY A 262 -10.36 8.16 5.91
CA GLY A 262 -9.08 8.49 6.51
C GLY A 262 -8.04 8.94 5.49
N SER A 263 -6.82 9.12 5.96
CA SER A 263 -5.66 9.50 5.14
C SER A 263 -5.24 8.37 4.23
N THR A 264 -4.82 8.69 3.00
CA THR A 264 -4.13 7.76 2.10
C THR A 264 -2.61 7.78 2.30
N ALA A 265 -2.12 8.61 3.22
CA ALA A 265 -0.69 8.74 3.50
C ALA A 265 -0.17 7.75 4.56
N GLU A 266 -1.02 6.83 5.02
CA GLU A 266 -0.66 5.85 6.05
C GLU A 266 -0.12 4.56 5.44
N LEU A 267 0.84 3.95 6.15
CA LEU A 267 1.43 2.67 5.84
C LEU A 267 1.30 1.70 7.00
N GLY A 268 1.10 0.43 6.67
CA GLY A 268 1.30 -0.69 7.58
C GLY A 268 2.53 -1.51 7.14
N ILE A 269 3.33 -1.98 8.08
CA ILE A 269 4.50 -2.79 7.78
C ILE A 269 4.41 -4.11 8.53
N TYR A 270 4.64 -5.19 7.79
CA TYR A 270 4.60 -6.54 8.30
C TYR A 270 5.86 -7.32 7.93
N GLU A 271 6.24 -8.22 8.81
CA GLU A 271 7.24 -9.23 8.53
C GLU A 271 6.57 -10.56 8.28
N MET A 272 6.94 -11.24 7.18
CA MET A 272 6.44 -12.58 6.88
C MET A 272 7.17 -13.62 7.70
N GLN A 273 6.45 -14.34 8.54
CA GLN A 273 6.95 -15.44 9.36
C GLN A 273 6.23 -16.75 9.03
N GLN A 274 6.76 -17.89 9.52
CA GLN A 274 6.09 -19.19 9.35
C GLN A 274 4.72 -19.24 10.03
N SER A 275 4.55 -18.50 11.13
CA SER A 275 3.32 -18.38 11.92
C SER A 275 2.35 -17.31 11.40
N GLY A 276 2.64 -16.67 10.26
CA GLY A 276 1.82 -15.61 9.69
C GLY A 276 2.56 -14.29 9.55
N LEU A 277 1.84 -13.18 9.63
CA LEU A 277 2.36 -11.82 9.49
C LEU A 277 2.54 -11.17 10.87
N ARG A 278 3.76 -10.80 11.19
CA ARG A 278 4.09 -10.03 12.39
C ARG A 278 4.03 -8.53 12.07
N GLN A 279 3.31 -7.78 12.88
CA GLN A 279 3.29 -6.31 12.81
C GLN A 279 4.66 -5.75 13.16
N VAL A 280 5.09 -4.74 12.41
CA VAL A 280 6.35 -4.03 12.64
C VAL A 280 6.04 -2.64 13.15
N SER A 281 6.06 -2.49 14.47
CA SER A 281 5.78 -1.20 15.14
C SER A 281 6.90 -0.18 14.92
N ASN A 282 8.15 -0.63 14.80
CA ASN A 282 9.31 0.23 14.54
C ASN A 282 10.06 -0.24 13.27
N PRO A 283 9.77 0.31 12.09
CA PRO A 283 10.46 -0.03 10.86
C PRO A 283 11.96 0.24 10.89
N SER A 284 12.38 1.27 11.62
CA SER A 284 13.78 1.69 11.67
C SER A 284 14.69 0.59 12.27
N GLU A 285 14.20 -0.18 13.26
CA GLU A 285 14.97 -1.30 13.84
C GLU A 285 15.31 -2.38 12.81
N LEU A 286 14.52 -2.48 11.76
CA LEU A 286 14.69 -3.49 10.71
C LEU A 286 15.50 -2.98 9.52
N LEU A 287 15.53 -1.64 9.36
CA LEU A 287 16.15 -0.95 8.23
C LEU A 287 17.55 -0.43 8.55
N LEU A 288 17.97 -0.58 9.79
CA LEU A 288 19.30 -0.21 10.27
C LEU A 288 20.07 -1.48 10.60
N THR A 289 21.27 -1.60 10.08
CA THR A 289 22.21 -2.65 10.45
C THR A 289 22.73 -2.35 11.86
N GLN A 290 22.67 -3.33 12.77
CA GLN A 290 23.07 -3.11 14.17
C GLN A 290 24.57 -2.86 14.36
N ASP A 291 25.40 -3.19 13.36
CA ASP A 291 26.86 -3.15 13.48
C ASP A 291 27.46 -2.65 12.14
N HIS A 292 27.40 -1.33 11.93
CA HIS A 292 27.99 -0.67 10.74
C HIS A 292 29.24 0.19 11.09
N GLU A 293 29.75 0.08 12.33
CA GLU A 293 30.96 0.80 12.73
C GLU A 293 32.14 0.46 11.82
N GLY A 294 32.76 1.50 11.28
CA GLY A 294 33.95 1.36 10.43
C GLY A 294 33.68 0.90 8.99
N LEU A 295 32.42 0.75 8.57
CA LEU A 295 32.08 0.44 7.17
C LEU A 295 31.96 1.71 6.34
N SER A 296 32.79 1.82 5.28
CA SER A 296 32.64 2.88 4.28
C SER A 296 31.42 2.61 3.38
N GLY A 297 30.84 3.67 2.84
CA GLY A 297 29.70 3.56 1.91
C GLY A 297 28.33 3.43 2.60
N VAL A 298 28.23 3.62 3.90
CA VAL A 298 26.98 3.56 4.65
C VAL A 298 26.59 4.95 5.16
N ALA A 299 25.34 5.35 4.96
CA ALA A 299 24.77 6.59 5.49
C ALA A 299 23.32 6.39 5.91
N ILE A 300 22.90 7.05 6.99
CA ILE A 300 21.55 6.93 7.53
C ILE A 300 20.74 8.17 7.16
N SER A 301 19.55 7.94 6.60
CA SER A 301 18.58 8.99 6.29
C SER A 301 17.37 8.93 7.21
N SER A 302 16.89 10.10 7.63
CA SER A 302 15.55 10.23 8.20
C SER A 302 14.56 10.49 7.07
N ALA A 303 13.83 9.43 6.70
CA ALA A 303 12.82 9.44 5.65
C ALA A 303 11.41 9.54 6.24
N ILE A 304 10.46 9.99 5.43
CA ILE A 304 9.04 9.94 5.75
C ILE A 304 8.30 9.29 4.59
N GLU A 305 7.49 8.31 4.92
CA GLU A 305 6.53 7.76 3.98
C GLU A 305 5.12 8.02 4.53
N GLY A 306 4.36 8.81 3.76
CA GLY A 306 3.06 9.29 4.23
C GLY A 306 3.18 10.25 5.41
N VAL A 307 2.80 9.79 6.60
CA VAL A 307 2.94 10.55 7.85
C VAL A 307 3.95 9.93 8.82
N ARG A 308 4.50 8.77 8.49
CA ARG A 308 5.37 7.99 9.38
C ARG A 308 6.83 8.30 9.12
N PRO A 309 7.56 8.86 10.10
CA PRO A 309 9.00 8.98 10.02
C PRO A 309 9.66 7.62 10.31
N PHE A 310 10.76 7.34 9.66
CA PHE A 310 11.61 6.19 9.92
C PHE A 310 13.04 6.48 9.47
N LEU A 311 13.99 5.79 10.05
CA LEU A 311 15.37 5.84 9.60
C LEU A 311 15.64 4.69 8.64
N VAL A 312 16.40 4.98 7.60
CA VAL A 312 16.75 4.02 6.56
C VAL A 312 18.23 4.10 6.24
N GLU A 313 18.84 2.93 6.14
CA GLU A 313 20.23 2.80 5.75
C GLU A 313 20.36 2.82 4.23
N THR A 314 21.22 3.72 3.74
CA THR A 314 21.64 3.81 2.34
C THR A 314 23.05 3.25 2.24
N GLN A 315 23.23 2.21 1.44
CA GLN A 315 24.53 1.60 1.13
C GLN A 315 24.97 1.97 -0.26
N ALA A 316 26.21 2.35 -0.43
CA ALA A 316 26.83 2.65 -1.70
C ALA A 316 28.12 1.87 -1.90
N LEU A 317 28.33 1.38 -3.12
CA LEU A 317 29.62 0.83 -3.54
C LEU A 317 30.10 1.58 -4.78
N VAL A 318 31.27 2.20 -4.66
CA VAL A 318 31.93 2.94 -5.76
C VAL A 318 33.24 2.25 -6.11
N SER A 319 33.37 1.81 -7.35
CA SER A 319 34.59 1.17 -7.85
C SER A 319 35.03 1.76 -9.17
N THR A 320 36.25 1.46 -9.61
CA THR A 320 36.72 1.87 -10.94
C THR A 320 36.05 0.98 -11.98
N ALA A 321 35.47 1.58 -13.03
CA ALA A 321 34.82 0.84 -14.10
C ALA A 321 35.82 -0.08 -14.84
N ALA A 322 35.58 -1.40 -14.73
CA ALA A 322 36.48 -2.40 -15.31
C ALA A 322 36.36 -2.52 -16.83
N TYR A 323 35.19 -2.17 -17.40
CA TYR A 323 34.86 -2.43 -18.82
C TYR A 323 34.67 -1.16 -19.66
N GLY A 324 35.23 -0.05 -19.25
CA GLY A 324 35.22 1.22 -20.01
C GLY A 324 33.88 1.98 -20.02
N THR A 325 32.77 1.32 -19.77
CA THR A 325 31.45 1.97 -19.63
C THR A 325 30.99 1.85 -18.18
N PRO A 326 30.89 2.95 -17.43
CA PRO A 326 30.48 2.94 -16.04
C PRO A 326 29.08 2.38 -15.85
N GLN A 327 28.92 1.44 -14.91
CA GLN A 327 27.64 0.89 -14.51
C GLN A 327 27.06 1.71 -13.34
N ARG A 328 25.78 1.99 -13.42
CA ARG A 328 25.05 2.67 -12.37
C ARG A 328 23.77 1.94 -12.10
N SER A 329 23.61 1.43 -10.88
CA SER A 329 22.44 0.65 -10.48
C SER A 329 21.94 1.10 -9.11
N ALA A 330 20.64 1.11 -8.93
CA ALA A 330 20.01 1.44 -7.65
C ALA A 330 18.90 0.44 -7.34
N THR A 331 18.93 -0.11 -6.13
CA THR A 331 17.87 -0.92 -5.54
C THR A 331 17.20 -0.10 -4.45
N GLY A 332 15.86 0.04 -4.50
CA GLY A 332 15.11 0.83 -3.53
C GLY A 332 15.15 2.34 -3.73
N PHE A 333 15.92 2.85 -4.68
CA PHE A 333 16.04 4.28 -5.02
C PHE A 333 15.82 4.51 -6.53
N ASP A 334 15.36 5.72 -6.90
CA ASP A 334 15.12 6.04 -8.32
C ASP A 334 16.43 6.20 -9.11
N GLN A 335 16.58 5.42 -10.17
CA GLN A 335 17.78 5.39 -11.00
C GLN A 335 18.06 6.75 -11.70
N ARG A 336 17.01 7.48 -12.11
CA ARG A 336 17.17 8.78 -12.76
C ARG A 336 17.62 9.82 -11.74
N ARG A 337 17.09 9.73 -10.51
CA ARG A 337 17.49 10.60 -9.40
C ARG A 337 18.95 10.35 -9.02
N LEU A 338 19.38 9.08 -8.92
CA LEU A 338 20.78 8.74 -8.69
C LEU A 338 21.70 9.40 -9.72
N ASN A 339 21.40 9.26 -11.01
CA ASN A 339 22.22 9.86 -12.08
C ASN A 339 22.33 11.38 -11.96
N MET A 340 21.25 12.04 -11.54
CA MET A 340 21.24 13.47 -11.29
C MET A 340 22.14 13.85 -10.10
N LEU A 341 22.07 13.11 -8.99
CA LEU A 341 22.90 13.36 -7.80
C LEU A 341 24.38 13.15 -8.08
N LEU A 342 24.74 12.13 -8.87
CA LEU A 342 26.12 11.90 -9.31
C LEU A 342 26.64 13.07 -10.16
N ALA A 343 25.81 13.62 -11.06
CA ALA A 343 26.18 14.80 -11.85
C ALA A 343 26.38 16.06 -10.97
N VAL A 344 25.59 16.21 -9.90
CA VAL A 344 25.79 17.30 -8.91
C VAL A 344 27.11 17.12 -8.18
N LEU A 345 27.42 15.93 -7.67
CA LEU A 345 28.70 15.62 -7.01
C LEU A 345 29.90 15.94 -7.91
N GLU A 346 29.81 15.54 -9.16
CA GLU A 346 30.87 15.76 -10.12
C GLU A 346 31.05 17.25 -10.45
N LYS A 347 29.97 17.95 -10.80
CA LYS A 347 30.04 19.31 -11.28
C LYS A 347 30.21 20.37 -10.19
N ARG A 348 29.63 20.15 -9.01
CA ARG A 348 29.55 21.13 -7.92
C ARG A 348 30.58 20.88 -6.83
N VAL A 349 30.80 19.62 -6.50
CA VAL A 349 31.73 19.24 -5.42
C VAL A 349 33.13 18.84 -5.96
N GLY A 350 33.23 18.51 -7.25
CA GLY A 350 34.49 18.24 -7.92
C GLY A 350 34.98 16.79 -7.88
N PHE A 351 34.12 15.84 -7.48
CA PHE A 351 34.47 14.42 -7.49
C PHE A 351 34.42 13.82 -8.89
N LYS A 352 35.46 13.05 -9.26
CA LYS A 352 35.54 12.39 -10.55
C LYS A 352 34.84 11.05 -10.55
N LEU A 353 33.55 11.04 -10.89
CA LEU A 353 32.69 9.85 -10.91
C LEU A 353 32.42 9.32 -12.34
N MET A 354 32.87 10.01 -13.38
CA MET A 354 32.62 9.62 -14.78
C MET A 354 33.13 8.23 -15.14
N GLN A 355 34.23 7.77 -14.52
CA GLN A 355 34.83 6.48 -14.77
C GLN A 355 34.65 5.50 -13.61
N LYS A 356 33.62 5.72 -12.80
CA LYS A 356 33.32 4.88 -11.64
C LYS A 356 32.01 4.16 -11.82
N ASP A 357 32.00 2.88 -11.47
CA ASP A 357 30.78 2.11 -11.22
C ASP A 357 30.19 2.56 -9.90
N VAL A 358 28.88 2.74 -9.86
CA VAL A 358 28.16 3.15 -8.65
C VAL A 358 26.93 2.28 -8.45
N PHE A 359 26.91 1.59 -7.32
CA PHE A 359 25.79 0.74 -6.90
C PHE A 359 25.20 1.30 -5.62
N ILE A 360 23.88 1.46 -5.60
CA ILE A 360 23.12 1.92 -4.41
C ILE A 360 22.15 0.82 -4.01
N ASN A 361 22.08 0.57 -2.72
CA ASN A 361 21.09 -0.30 -2.11
C ASN A 361 20.46 0.38 -0.89
N ILE A 362 19.16 0.48 -0.88
CA ILE A 362 18.40 0.87 0.31
C ILE A 362 18.12 -0.41 1.12
N ALA A 363 18.54 -0.41 2.39
CA ALA A 363 18.37 -1.58 3.24
C ALA A 363 16.90 -2.02 3.37
N GLY A 364 16.68 -3.31 3.61
CA GLY A 364 15.34 -3.89 3.77
C GLY A 364 14.52 -4.00 2.50
N GLY A 365 15.06 -3.62 1.31
CA GLY A 365 14.37 -3.72 0.02
C GLY A 365 13.16 -2.77 -0.13
N LEU A 366 13.07 -1.76 0.70
CA LEU A 366 12.04 -0.73 0.60
C LEU A 366 12.34 0.20 -0.58
N ARG A 367 11.31 0.53 -1.34
CA ARG A 367 11.40 1.61 -2.31
C ARG A 367 11.09 2.93 -1.61
N VAL A 368 12.11 3.74 -1.39
CA VAL A 368 11.98 5.07 -0.77
C VAL A 368 11.76 6.11 -1.85
N THR A 369 10.70 6.90 -1.72
CA THR A 369 10.35 7.96 -2.67
C THR A 369 10.57 9.36 -2.10
N ASP A 370 10.92 9.45 -0.82
CA ASP A 370 11.18 10.71 -0.13
C ASP A 370 12.50 11.34 -0.58
N LEU A 371 12.43 12.53 -1.16
CA LEU A 371 13.60 13.28 -1.64
C LEU A 371 14.56 13.70 -0.51
N ALA A 372 14.12 13.64 0.74
CA ALA A 372 14.99 13.90 1.90
C ALA A 372 16.16 12.90 2.00
N THR A 373 16.08 11.76 1.31
CA THR A 373 17.15 10.75 1.26
C THR A 373 18.29 11.10 0.30
N ASP A 374 18.15 12.13 -0.54
CA ASP A 374 19.20 12.54 -1.48
C ASP A 374 20.55 12.78 -0.79
N LEU A 375 20.50 13.43 0.39
CA LEU A 375 21.71 13.78 1.10
C LEU A 375 22.46 12.54 1.62
N SER A 376 21.73 11.52 2.08
CA SER A 376 22.34 10.24 2.50
C SER A 376 22.90 9.45 1.32
N VAL A 377 22.23 9.48 0.16
CA VAL A 377 22.77 8.86 -1.06
C VAL A 377 24.11 9.52 -1.46
N ILE A 378 24.18 10.84 -1.45
CA ILE A 378 25.41 11.58 -1.72
C ILE A 378 26.50 11.25 -0.71
N ALA A 379 26.17 11.23 0.58
CA ALA A 379 27.10 10.93 1.66
C ALA A 379 27.63 9.49 1.57
N ALA A 380 26.77 8.50 1.30
CA ALA A 380 27.18 7.11 1.11
C ALA A 380 28.09 6.93 -0.11
N VAL A 381 27.74 7.56 -1.26
CA VAL A 381 28.58 7.51 -2.46
C VAL A 381 29.96 8.12 -2.18
N LEU A 382 30.03 9.23 -1.47
CA LEU A 382 31.31 9.85 -1.14
C LEU A 382 32.11 8.99 -0.16
N SER A 383 31.49 8.51 0.91
CA SER A 383 32.12 7.62 1.90
C SER A 383 32.77 6.41 1.21
N SER A 384 32.04 5.74 0.30
CA SER A 384 32.57 4.63 -0.49
C SER A 384 33.70 5.06 -1.46
N ASN A 385 33.58 6.24 -2.07
CA ASN A 385 34.57 6.70 -3.05
C ASN A 385 35.93 7.05 -2.42
N VAL A 386 35.92 7.58 -1.18
CA VAL A 386 37.14 7.94 -0.42
C VAL A 386 37.52 6.89 0.60
N ASP A 387 36.77 5.81 0.69
CA ASP A 387 36.93 4.71 1.65
C ASP A 387 37.05 5.18 3.12
N THR A 388 36.19 6.12 3.47
CA THR A 388 36.13 6.71 4.82
C THR A 388 34.73 6.51 5.38
N PRO A 389 34.57 5.81 6.53
CA PRO A 389 33.28 5.61 7.15
C PRO A 389 32.70 6.92 7.70
N ILE A 390 31.39 7.01 7.74
CA ILE A 390 30.66 8.03 8.50
C ILE A 390 30.57 7.54 9.94
N GLU A 391 30.83 8.43 10.90
CA GLU A 391 30.74 8.06 12.34
C GLU A 391 29.33 7.56 12.70
N SER A 392 29.27 6.58 13.56
CA SER A 392 28.01 6.09 14.11
C SER A 392 27.30 7.21 14.89
N GLY A 393 25.97 7.23 14.82
CA GLY A 393 25.19 8.28 15.48
C GLY A 393 24.84 9.47 14.57
N TRP A 394 25.38 9.55 13.37
CA TRP A 394 25.00 10.57 12.39
C TRP A 394 23.82 10.09 11.52
N CYS A 395 22.84 10.95 11.35
CA CYS A 395 21.80 10.79 10.35
C CYS A 395 21.56 12.10 9.61
N MET A 396 20.79 12.06 8.55
CA MET A 396 20.56 13.24 7.73
C MET A 396 19.20 13.24 7.04
N ALA A 397 18.74 14.46 6.69
CA ALA A 397 17.57 14.65 5.86
C ALA A 397 17.76 15.91 5.00
N GLY A 398 17.67 15.80 3.67
CA GLY A 398 17.79 16.96 2.80
C GLY A 398 17.60 16.61 1.33
N GLU A 399 16.75 17.35 0.63
CA GLU A 399 16.63 17.27 -0.82
C GLU A 399 17.79 18.03 -1.46
N VAL A 400 18.39 17.48 -2.51
CA VAL A 400 19.50 18.12 -3.21
C VAL A 400 19.07 18.64 -4.56
N GLY A 401 19.26 19.95 -4.79
CA GLY A 401 19.01 20.59 -6.06
C GLY A 401 20.20 20.55 -7.01
N LEU A 402 19.97 20.88 -8.30
CA LEU A 402 20.96 20.82 -9.37
C LEU A 402 22.15 21.79 -9.19
N SER A 403 21.99 22.84 -8.37
CA SER A 403 23.06 23.78 -8.06
C SER A 403 23.90 23.34 -6.85
N GLY A 404 23.59 22.18 -6.24
CA GLY A 404 24.25 21.70 -5.03
C GLY A 404 23.65 22.31 -3.75
N GLU A 405 22.53 23.01 -3.85
CA GLU A 405 21.79 23.52 -2.69
C GLU A 405 21.05 22.40 -1.98
N VAL A 406 20.99 22.47 -0.65
CA VAL A 406 20.17 21.58 0.19
C VAL A 406 18.86 22.30 0.49
N ARG A 407 17.77 21.74 -0.04
CA ARG A 407 16.41 22.27 0.00
C ARG A 407 15.66 21.82 1.23
N PRO A 408 14.72 22.63 1.72
CA PRO A 408 13.90 22.28 2.87
C PRO A 408 13.06 21.02 2.58
N VAL A 409 12.91 20.22 3.62
CA VAL A 409 12.07 18.99 3.59
C VAL A 409 10.86 19.17 4.50
N ASN A 410 9.80 18.44 4.22
CA ASN A 410 8.58 18.49 5.02
C ASN A 410 8.78 17.78 6.38
N ARG A 411 7.95 18.15 7.37
CA ARG A 411 7.84 17.48 8.67
C ARG A 411 9.16 17.30 9.40
N ILE A 412 10.03 18.31 9.38
CA ILE A 412 11.37 18.22 9.94
C ILE A 412 11.37 17.84 11.43
N GLU A 413 10.40 18.34 12.21
CA GLU A 413 10.29 18.03 13.62
C GLU A 413 10.07 16.53 13.89
N GLN A 414 9.24 15.87 13.06
CA GLN A 414 9.00 14.43 13.18
C GLN A 414 10.24 13.61 12.83
N ARG A 415 11.04 14.07 11.84
CA ARG A 415 12.29 13.42 11.44
C ARG A 415 13.33 13.48 12.56
N ILE A 416 13.45 14.64 13.20
CA ILE A 416 14.39 14.85 14.30
C ILE A 416 13.95 14.03 15.52
N ALA A 417 12.66 14.07 15.87
CA ALA A 417 12.13 13.31 17.00
C ALA A 417 12.33 11.79 16.84
N GLU A 418 12.17 11.26 15.62
CA GLU A 418 12.42 9.83 15.37
C GLU A 418 13.91 9.49 15.45
N ALA A 419 14.79 10.35 14.93
CA ALA A 419 16.23 10.15 15.04
C ALA A 419 16.70 10.17 16.52
N GLU A 420 16.23 11.14 17.30
CA GLU A 420 16.53 11.23 18.74
C GLU A 420 16.02 10.01 19.52
N LYS A 421 14.78 9.59 19.25
CA LYS A 421 14.15 8.40 19.86
C LYS A 421 14.96 7.12 19.63
N LEU A 422 15.60 7.02 18.46
CA LEU A 422 16.44 5.88 18.06
C LEU A 422 17.90 6.01 18.53
N GLY A 423 18.23 7.06 19.30
CA GLY A 423 19.53 7.24 19.94
C GLY A 423 20.61 7.85 19.04
N PHE A 424 20.23 8.48 17.93
CA PHE A 424 21.19 9.24 17.12
C PHE A 424 21.62 10.51 17.85
N SER A 425 22.92 10.81 17.79
CA SER A 425 23.52 11.98 18.44
C SER A 425 23.51 13.23 17.58
N ASP A 426 23.57 13.06 16.25
CA ASP A 426 23.77 14.15 15.29
C ASP A 426 22.84 14.00 14.08
N ILE A 427 22.25 15.12 13.65
CA ILE A 427 21.41 15.16 12.44
C ILE A 427 21.75 16.36 11.56
N ILE A 428 22.03 16.09 10.28
CA ILE A 428 22.20 17.15 9.26
C ILE A 428 20.84 17.46 8.64
N ILE A 429 20.47 18.74 8.64
CA ILE A 429 19.21 19.21 8.07
C ILE A 429 19.39 20.46 7.20
N PRO A 430 18.43 20.76 6.29
CA PRO A 430 18.46 22.00 5.54
C PRO A 430 18.33 23.22 6.45
N LYS A 431 19.19 24.23 6.29
CA LYS A 431 19.18 25.46 7.11
C LYS A 431 17.84 26.20 7.07
N TYR A 432 17.13 26.14 5.95
CA TYR A 432 15.82 26.77 5.80
C TYR A 432 14.72 26.12 6.66
N ASN A 433 14.90 24.88 7.09
CA ASN A 433 13.96 24.22 8.01
C ASN A 433 14.03 24.75 9.45
N LEU A 434 15.04 25.55 9.80
CA LEU A 434 15.11 26.20 11.13
C LEU A 434 14.09 27.35 11.29
N GLN A 435 13.48 27.83 10.21
CA GLN A 435 12.49 28.90 10.29
C GLN A 435 11.20 28.39 10.94
N GLY A 436 10.87 28.94 12.12
CA GLY A 436 9.67 28.54 12.89
C GLY A 436 9.83 27.26 13.71
N PHE A 437 11.05 26.74 13.82
CA PHE A 437 11.39 25.54 14.54
C PHE A 437 12.20 25.87 15.81
N ASP A 438 11.82 25.23 16.93
CA ASP A 438 12.53 25.39 18.21
C ASP A 438 13.52 24.22 18.42
N ALA A 439 14.76 24.42 18.03
CA ALA A 439 15.83 23.43 18.17
C ALA A 439 16.12 23.02 19.63
N LYS A 440 15.78 23.87 20.60
CA LYS A 440 16.05 23.63 22.02
C LYS A 440 15.19 22.52 22.64
N LYS A 441 14.15 22.09 21.92
CA LYS A 441 13.28 21.00 22.36
C LYS A 441 13.91 19.60 22.21
N TYR A 442 15.02 19.50 21.49
CA TYR A 442 15.68 18.25 21.15
C TYR A 442 17.07 18.18 21.78
N HIS A 443 17.48 16.97 22.17
CA HIS A 443 18.80 16.71 22.73
C HIS A 443 19.83 16.31 21.67
N ILE A 444 19.34 15.89 20.49
CA ILE A 444 20.19 15.58 19.33
C ILE A 444 20.84 16.87 18.78
N SER A 445 22.13 16.79 18.45
CA SER A 445 22.87 17.90 17.82
C SER A 445 22.37 18.15 16.39
N ILE A 446 21.94 19.37 16.11
CA ILE A 446 21.37 19.73 14.80
C ILE A 446 22.39 20.54 14.01
N HIS A 447 22.77 20.03 12.83
CA HIS A 447 23.74 20.63 11.91
C HIS A 447 23.02 21.20 10.68
N PRO A 448 22.72 22.52 10.66
CA PRO A 448 21.99 23.13 9.55
C PRO A 448 22.91 23.50 8.39
N VAL A 449 22.66 22.96 7.22
CA VAL A 449 23.45 23.16 6.00
C VAL A 449 22.64 23.81 4.88
N ARG A 450 23.32 24.57 3.99
CA ARG A 450 22.74 25.18 2.79
C ARG A 450 23.15 24.49 1.51
N LYS A 451 24.34 23.87 1.50
CA LYS A 451 24.93 23.21 0.35
C LYS A 451 25.46 21.83 0.71
N VAL A 452 25.54 20.97 -0.29
CA VAL A 452 26.14 19.64 -0.17
C VAL A 452 27.56 19.71 0.39
N GLU A 453 28.38 20.68 -0.06
CA GLU A 453 29.74 20.84 0.42
C GLU A 453 29.86 21.11 1.92
N GLU A 454 28.87 21.81 2.51
CA GLU A 454 28.81 22.05 3.95
C GLU A 454 28.51 20.74 4.69
N ALA A 455 27.54 19.96 4.20
CA ALA A 455 27.19 18.66 4.79
C ALA A 455 28.38 17.68 4.76
N LEU A 456 29.12 17.67 3.66
CA LEU A 456 30.28 16.79 3.52
C LEU A 456 31.45 17.19 4.43
N ARG A 457 31.61 18.48 4.74
CA ARG A 457 32.59 18.94 5.74
C ARG A 457 32.22 18.55 7.15
N GLU A 458 30.95 18.56 7.50
CA GLU A 458 30.49 18.07 8.82
C GLU A 458 30.77 16.57 8.99
N LEU A 459 30.67 15.78 7.92
CA LEU A 459 30.83 14.33 7.97
C LEU A 459 32.28 13.85 7.86
N PHE A 460 33.15 14.57 7.12
CA PHE A 460 34.49 14.08 6.78
C PHE A 460 35.61 15.05 7.17
N GLY A 461 35.31 16.20 7.78
CA GLY A 461 36.29 17.17 8.28
C GLY A 461 36.73 18.22 7.27
#